data_39d1c396a88f66991c9a620af0744e15
#
_entry.id   39d1c396a88f66991c9a620af0744e15
#
_cell.length_a   1.000
_cell.length_b   1.000
_cell.length_c   1.000
_cell.angle_alpha   90.00
_cell.angle_beta   90.00
_cell.angle_gamma   90.00
#
_symmetry.space_group_name_H-M   'P 1'
#
loop_
_entity.id
_entity.type
_entity.pdbx_description
1 polymer ?
#
loop_
_entity_poly.entity_id
_entity_poly.type
_entity_poly.pdbx_seq_one_letter_code
_entity_poly.pdbx_strand_id
1 'polypeptide(L)'
;MLRYNKKPSQRKGRSCWRRGKSDSTMVPLNYYLVLSAIIFAIGVAGVLIRRNIIVILMSVELMLNAVNLTFIAFSRSLGSMDGQVIVVFVMTVAAAEAVIGLAIIISVFRHRQTLDPQEMRLLKW
;
A
#
# COMPACT_ATOMS: atom_id res chain seq x y z
N MET A 1 66.66 -6.60 -44.03
CA MET A 1 66.16 -6.63 -42.65
C MET A 1 65.10 -5.52 -42.54
N LEU A 2 63.87 -5.85 -42.82
CA LEU A 2 62.76 -4.89 -42.76
C LEU A 2 61.81 -5.29 -41.64
N ARG A 3 61.76 -4.51 -40.55
CA ARG A 3 60.83 -4.70 -39.44
C ARG A 3 59.46 -4.17 -39.87
N TYR A 4 58.55 -5.08 -40.13
CA TYR A 4 57.16 -4.81 -40.32
C TYR A 4 56.48 -4.54 -38.97
N ASN A 5 56.25 -3.26 -38.68
CA ASN A 5 55.59 -2.85 -37.45
C ASN A 5 54.06 -2.81 -37.70
N LYS A 6 53.37 -3.90 -37.35
CA LYS A 6 51.92 -4.05 -37.48
C LYS A 6 51.27 -3.42 -36.28
N LYS A 7 50.77 -2.16 -36.42
CA LYS A 7 49.90 -1.49 -35.43
C LYS A 7 48.61 -2.30 -35.29
N PRO A 8 48.19 -2.66 -34.06
CA PRO A 8 46.87 -3.23 -33.85
C PRO A 8 45.81 -2.14 -34.05
N SER A 9 44.90 -2.36 -34.98
CA SER A 9 43.73 -1.50 -35.19
C SER A 9 42.85 -1.55 -33.96
N GLN A 10 42.80 -0.48 -33.25
CA GLN A 10 41.79 -0.20 -32.21
C GLN A 10 40.39 -0.21 -32.86
N ARG A 11 39.77 -1.37 -32.88
CA ARG A 11 38.34 -1.44 -33.12
C ARG A 11 37.65 -0.80 -31.92
N LYS A 12 37.37 0.47 -32.00
CA LYS A 12 36.40 1.19 -31.14
C LYS A 12 35.05 0.51 -31.34
N GLY A 13 34.78 -0.51 -30.53
CA GLY A 13 33.46 -1.05 -30.33
C GLY A 13 32.57 0.07 -29.74
N ARG A 14 31.89 0.79 -30.62
CA ARG A 14 30.78 1.63 -30.20
C ARG A 14 29.67 0.68 -29.78
N SER A 15 29.71 0.26 -28.55
CA SER A 15 28.52 -0.26 -27.90
C SER A 15 27.53 0.90 -27.82
N CYS A 16 26.73 1.05 -28.90
CA CYS A 16 25.48 1.78 -28.85
C CYS A 16 24.55 1.03 -27.88
N TRP A 17 24.80 1.16 -26.60
CA TRP A 17 23.75 1.05 -25.64
C TRP A 17 22.79 2.20 -25.90
N ARG A 18 21.93 1.98 -26.90
CA ARG A 18 20.71 2.74 -27.05
C ARG A 18 19.96 2.56 -25.75
N ARG A 19 20.23 3.46 -24.80
CA ARG A 19 19.43 3.64 -23.61
C ARG A 19 18.04 3.92 -24.15
N GLY A 20 17.26 2.83 -24.30
CA GLY A 20 15.86 2.91 -24.56
C GLY A 20 15.31 3.83 -23.48
N LYS A 21 14.96 5.04 -23.88
CA LYS A 21 14.14 5.94 -23.12
C LYS A 21 12.81 5.20 -22.98
N SER A 22 12.71 4.36 -21.98
CA SER A 22 11.43 3.90 -21.52
C SER A 22 10.75 5.17 -21.01
N ASP A 23 9.96 5.79 -21.88
CA ASP A 23 8.88 6.67 -21.48
C ASP A 23 7.85 5.80 -20.74
N SER A 24 8.30 5.17 -19.65
CA SER A 24 7.38 4.80 -18.60
C SER A 24 6.88 6.15 -18.07
N THR A 25 5.65 6.45 -18.34
CA THR A 25 4.89 7.55 -17.76
C THR A 25 4.95 7.37 -16.25
N MET A 26 6.04 7.86 -15.67
CA MET A 26 6.24 7.84 -14.22
C MET A 26 5.21 8.80 -13.66
N VAL A 27 4.13 8.25 -13.15
CA VAL A 27 3.13 9.05 -12.43
C VAL A 27 3.85 9.75 -11.28
N PRO A 28 3.83 11.09 -11.23
CA PRO A 28 4.53 11.83 -10.18
C PRO A 28 3.98 11.49 -8.80
N LEU A 29 4.85 11.51 -7.79
CA LEU A 29 4.55 11.17 -6.41
C LEU A 29 3.28 11.84 -5.87
N ASN A 30 3.07 13.10 -6.26
CA ASN A 30 1.93 13.90 -5.81
C ASN A 30 0.57 13.24 -6.11
N TYR A 31 0.42 12.55 -7.23
CA TYR A 31 -0.84 11.87 -7.56
C TYR A 31 -1.14 10.71 -6.61
N TYR A 32 -0.11 9.96 -6.21
CA TYR A 32 -0.27 8.88 -5.22
C TYR A 32 -0.65 9.44 -3.85
N LEU A 33 -0.04 10.57 -3.45
CA LEU A 33 -0.37 11.21 -2.17
C LEU A 33 -1.79 11.77 -2.15
N VAL A 34 -2.21 12.41 -3.23
CA VAL A 34 -3.59 12.92 -3.34
C VAL A 34 -4.59 11.76 -3.32
N LEU A 35 -4.32 10.68 -4.04
CA LEU A 35 -5.17 9.50 -4.06
C LEU A 35 -5.27 8.87 -2.66
N SER A 36 -4.13 8.70 -1.96
CA SER A 36 -4.14 8.14 -0.61
C SER A 36 -4.91 9.03 0.38
N ALA A 37 -4.77 10.36 0.26
CA ALA A 37 -5.52 11.30 1.09
C ALA A 37 -7.04 11.22 0.86
N ILE A 38 -7.47 11.07 -0.39
CA ILE A 38 -8.89 10.90 -0.72
C ILE A 38 -9.43 9.60 -0.14
N ILE A 39 -8.71 8.47 -0.32
CA ILE A 39 -9.12 7.17 0.22
C ILE A 39 -9.18 7.23 1.75
N PHE A 40 -8.21 7.87 2.39
CA PHE A 40 -8.20 8.05 3.84
C PHE A 40 -9.41 8.86 4.32
N ALA A 41 -9.72 9.98 3.65
CA ALA A 41 -10.87 10.82 3.98
C ALA A 41 -12.21 10.06 3.85
N ILE A 42 -12.35 9.21 2.83
CA ILE A 42 -13.53 8.35 2.66
C ILE A 42 -13.63 7.35 3.80
N GLY A 43 -12.51 6.75 4.23
CA GLY A 43 -12.46 5.85 5.38
C GLY A 43 -12.90 6.54 6.67
N VAL A 44 -12.39 7.74 6.96
CA VAL A 44 -12.79 8.55 8.12
C VAL A 44 -14.28 8.86 8.08
N ALA A 45 -14.81 9.29 6.92
CA ALA A 45 -16.23 9.56 6.77
C ALA A 45 -17.08 8.30 7.03
N GLY A 46 -16.62 7.13 6.57
CA GLY A 46 -17.28 5.85 6.82
C GLY A 46 -17.41 5.52 8.30
N VAL A 47 -16.34 5.74 9.08
CA VAL A 47 -16.34 5.52 10.54
C VAL A 47 -17.29 6.48 11.25
N LEU A 48 -17.32 7.76 10.84
CA LEU A 48 -18.11 8.79 11.52
C LEU A 48 -19.61 8.70 11.21
N ILE A 49 -19.98 8.28 10.01
CA ILE A 49 -21.37 8.29 9.55
C ILE A 49 -22.10 6.99 9.92
N ARG A 50 -21.39 5.86 9.94
CA ARG A 50 -22.01 4.54 10.09
C ARG A 50 -21.87 4.00 11.51
N ARG A 51 -22.97 3.45 12.03
CA ARG A 51 -23.04 2.81 13.35
C ARG A 51 -22.90 1.28 13.27
N ASN A 52 -22.77 0.72 12.08
CA ASN A 52 -22.64 -0.72 11.89
C ASN A 52 -21.16 -1.12 12.06
N ILE A 53 -20.89 -2.07 12.97
CA ILE A 53 -19.53 -2.53 13.30
C ILE A 53 -18.81 -3.06 12.07
N ILE A 54 -19.48 -3.77 11.17
CA ILE A 54 -18.85 -4.30 9.95
C ILE A 54 -18.39 -3.15 9.05
N VAL A 55 -19.22 -2.12 8.90
CA VAL A 55 -18.85 -0.95 8.08
C VAL A 55 -17.69 -0.18 8.72
N ILE A 56 -17.67 -0.05 10.05
CA ILE A 56 -16.56 0.57 10.77
C ILE A 56 -15.27 -0.21 10.54
N LEU A 57 -15.30 -1.54 10.68
CA LEU A 57 -14.14 -2.40 10.43
C LEU A 57 -13.61 -2.22 9.00
N MET A 58 -14.46 -2.27 7.99
CA MET A 58 -14.08 -2.07 6.59
C MET A 58 -13.54 -0.66 6.32
N SER A 59 -14.06 0.35 7.03
CA SER A 59 -13.58 1.73 6.90
C SER A 59 -12.18 1.90 7.49
N VAL A 60 -11.88 1.26 8.62
CA VAL A 60 -10.53 1.24 9.20
C VAL A 60 -9.54 0.54 8.26
N GLU A 61 -9.93 -0.59 7.67
CA GLU A 61 -9.13 -1.27 6.65
C GLU A 61 -8.82 -0.35 5.45
N LEU A 62 -9.80 0.42 5.00
CA LEU A 62 -9.61 1.37 3.92
C LEU A 62 -8.59 2.46 4.29
N MET A 63 -8.63 2.95 5.54
CA MET A 63 -7.64 3.91 6.06
C MET A 63 -6.23 3.31 6.11
N LEU A 64 -6.08 2.08 6.55
CA LEU A 64 -4.79 1.38 6.56
C LEU A 64 -4.23 1.18 5.15
N ASN A 65 -5.07 0.83 4.18
CA ASN A 65 -4.67 0.73 2.77
C ASN A 65 -4.20 2.07 2.20
N ALA A 66 -4.83 3.19 2.57
CA ALA A 66 -4.40 4.52 2.18
C ALA A 66 -2.99 4.85 2.70
N VAL A 67 -2.71 4.52 3.96
CA VAL A 67 -1.38 4.68 4.56
C VAL A 67 -0.34 3.80 3.86
N ASN A 68 -0.67 2.55 3.56
CA ASN A 68 0.19 1.62 2.84
C ASN A 68 0.55 2.15 1.44
N LEU A 69 -0.43 2.75 0.73
CA LEU A 69 -0.18 3.38 -0.56
C LEU A 69 0.84 4.52 -0.44
N THR A 70 0.76 5.32 0.62
CA THR A 70 1.73 6.39 0.92
C THR A 70 3.13 5.82 1.14
N PHE A 71 3.28 4.76 1.93
CA PHE A 71 4.58 4.11 2.16
C PHE A 71 5.20 3.58 0.87
N ILE A 72 4.41 2.92 0.02
CA ILE A 72 4.90 2.43 -1.28
C ILE A 72 5.34 3.59 -2.18
N ALA A 73 4.57 4.68 -2.21
CA ALA A 73 4.89 5.85 -3.01
C ALA A 73 6.21 6.49 -2.59
N PHE A 74 6.45 6.66 -1.28
CA PHE A 74 7.71 7.16 -0.75
C PHE A 74 8.87 6.20 -0.98
N SER A 75 8.68 4.91 -0.73
CA SER A 75 9.68 3.86 -0.98
C SER A 75 10.18 3.92 -2.42
N ARG A 76 9.27 4.05 -3.37
CA ARG A 76 9.60 4.18 -4.79
C ARG A 76 10.35 5.49 -5.10
N SER A 77 9.94 6.59 -4.47
CA SER A 77 10.57 7.90 -4.67
C SER A 77 12.01 7.94 -4.13
N LEU A 78 12.25 7.27 -3.01
CA LEU A 78 13.57 7.20 -2.37
C LEU A 78 14.45 6.08 -2.95
N GLY A 79 13.91 5.21 -3.80
CA GLY A 79 14.63 4.06 -4.35
C GLY A 79 14.99 3.00 -3.30
N SER A 80 14.29 2.98 -2.14
CA SER A 80 14.49 2.05 -1.03
C SER A 80 13.43 0.95 -1.05
N MET A 81 13.82 -0.26 -0.64
CA MET A 81 12.91 -1.39 -0.46
C MET A 81 12.23 -1.41 0.91
N ASP A 82 12.69 -0.61 1.86
CA ASP A 82 12.24 -0.65 3.26
C ASP A 82 10.73 -0.41 3.40
N GLY A 83 10.20 0.59 2.67
CA GLY A 83 8.77 0.87 2.69
C GLY A 83 7.91 -0.27 2.14
N GLN A 84 8.41 -1.03 1.17
CA GLN A 84 7.69 -2.19 0.64
C GLN A 84 7.63 -3.32 1.66
N VAL A 85 8.72 -3.57 2.37
CA VAL A 85 8.78 -4.58 3.43
C VAL A 85 7.81 -4.22 4.56
N ILE A 86 7.80 -2.94 4.98
CA ILE A 86 6.87 -2.45 6.01
C ILE A 86 5.42 -2.67 5.56
N VAL A 87 5.08 -2.36 4.32
CA VAL A 87 3.72 -2.53 3.79
C VAL A 87 3.28 -3.98 3.80
N VAL A 88 4.12 -4.92 3.37
CA VAL A 88 3.81 -6.36 3.41
C VAL A 88 3.54 -6.81 4.85
N PHE A 89 4.35 -6.34 5.80
CA PHE A 89 4.17 -6.64 7.22
C PHE A 89 2.83 -6.08 7.74
N VAL A 90 2.54 -4.80 7.47
CA VAL A 90 1.28 -4.16 7.87
C VAL A 90 0.07 -4.86 7.27
N MET A 91 0.12 -5.24 5.99
CA MET A 91 -0.97 -5.97 5.34
C MET A 91 -1.21 -7.35 5.98
N THR A 92 -0.15 -8.04 6.39
CA THR A 92 -0.27 -9.33 7.07
C THR A 92 -0.95 -9.19 8.43
N VAL A 93 -0.57 -8.17 9.20
CA VAL A 93 -1.20 -7.86 10.50
C VAL A 93 -2.65 -7.44 10.31
N ALA A 94 -2.94 -6.56 9.36
CA ALA A 94 -4.29 -6.11 9.05
C ALA A 94 -5.21 -7.27 8.65
N ALA A 95 -4.73 -8.22 7.85
CA ALA A 95 -5.48 -9.42 7.50
C ALA A 95 -5.81 -10.27 8.74
N ALA A 96 -4.87 -10.44 9.67
CA ALA A 96 -5.10 -11.16 10.91
C ALA A 96 -6.13 -10.45 11.81
N GLU A 97 -6.05 -9.12 11.93
CA GLU A 97 -7.00 -8.31 12.70
C GLU A 97 -8.41 -8.37 12.11
N ALA A 98 -8.54 -8.33 10.78
CA ALA A 98 -9.83 -8.46 10.10
C ALA A 98 -10.50 -9.80 10.39
N VAL A 99 -9.74 -10.90 10.36
CA VAL A 99 -10.27 -12.24 10.67
C VAL A 99 -10.74 -12.32 12.12
N ILE A 100 -9.94 -11.84 13.07
CA ILE A 100 -10.31 -11.84 14.50
C ILE A 100 -11.52 -10.91 14.73
N GLY A 101 -11.51 -9.72 14.17
CA GLY A 101 -12.62 -8.77 14.28
C GLY A 101 -13.93 -9.36 13.75
N LEU A 102 -13.88 -10.00 12.58
CA LEU A 102 -15.05 -10.65 11.99
C LEU A 102 -15.55 -11.83 12.86
N ALA A 103 -14.64 -12.63 13.41
CA ALA A 103 -15.00 -13.73 14.30
C ALA A 103 -15.73 -13.23 15.56
N ILE A 104 -15.25 -12.13 16.16
CA ILE A 104 -15.91 -11.48 17.30
C ILE A 104 -17.29 -10.97 16.91
N ILE A 105 -17.42 -10.30 15.77
CA ILE A 105 -18.70 -9.77 15.28
C ILE A 105 -19.71 -10.89 15.07
N ILE A 106 -19.31 -11.99 14.43
CA ILE A 106 -20.17 -13.16 14.23
C ILE A 106 -20.61 -13.77 15.57
N SER A 107 -19.69 -13.90 16.52
CA SER A 107 -19.98 -14.41 17.84
C SER A 107 -21.01 -13.56 18.59
N VAL A 108 -20.83 -12.25 18.55
CA VAL A 108 -21.78 -11.30 19.18
C VAL A 108 -23.13 -11.32 18.48
N PHE A 109 -23.14 -11.34 17.14
CA PHE A 109 -24.39 -11.40 16.37
C PHE A 109 -25.21 -12.64 16.67
N ARG A 110 -24.58 -13.81 16.81
CA ARG A 110 -25.28 -15.05 17.20
C ARG A 110 -25.94 -14.96 18.57
N HIS A 111 -25.42 -14.11 19.47
CA HIS A 111 -25.97 -13.93 20.82
C HIS A 111 -27.01 -12.83 20.91
N ARG A 112 -26.89 -11.76 20.11
CA ARG A 112 -27.68 -10.53 20.24
C ARG A 112 -28.54 -10.19 19.03
N GLN A 113 -28.31 -10.78 17.88
CA GLN A 113 -28.98 -10.49 16.60
C GLN A 113 -28.91 -9.02 16.16
N THR A 114 -27.93 -8.26 16.69
CA THR A 114 -27.70 -6.85 16.35
C THR A 114 -26.22 -6.56 16.13
N LEU A 115 -25.93 -5.64 15.20
CA LEU A 115 -24.57 -5.14 14.90
C LEU A 115 -24.39 -3.67 15.29
N ASP A 116 -25.37 -3.10 16.02
CA ASP A 116 -25.25 -1.74 16.51
C ASP A 116 -24.48 -1.70 17.85
N PRO A 117 -23.32 -1.01 17.91
CA PRO A 117 -22.52 -0.95 19.14
C PRO A 117 -23.23 -0.21 20.28
N GLN A 118 -24.25 0.62 19.98
CA GLN A 118 -25.03 1.31 21.02
C GLN A 118 -25.99 0.37 21.75
N GLU A 119 -26.49 -0.68 21.11
CA GLU A 119 -27.31 -1.71 21.72
C GLU A 119 -26.48 -2.74 22.49
N MET A 120 -25.15 -2.81 22.22
CA MET A 120 -24.21 -3.71 22.89
C MET A 120 -23.75 -3.21 24.25
N ARG A 121 -24.40 -2.27 24.89
CA ARG A 121 -24.06 -1.82 26.24
C ARG A 121 -24.24 -2.95 27.25
N LEU A 122 -23.19 -3.78 27.41
CA LEU A 122 -23.15 -4.89 28.36
C LEU A 122 -22.92 -4.45 29.81
N LEU A 123 -22.52 -3.19 30.04
CA LEU A 123 -22.17 -2.62 31.35
C LEU A 123 -23.14 -1.51 31.72
N LYS A 124 -24.41 -1.80 31.67
CA LYS A 124 -25.40 -0.91 32.26
C LYS A 124 -25.70 -1.39 33.69
N TRP A 125 -24.86 -0.96 34.58
CA TRP A 125 -25.07 -1.00 36.02
C TRP A 125 -25.06 0.39 36.56
#